data_6a95ba29c01cffe9b9cca72ea83a56c3
#
_entry.id   6a95ba29c01cffe9b9cca72ea83a56c3
#
_cell.length_a   1.000
_cell.length_b   1.000
_cell.length_c   1.000
_cell.angle_alpha   90.00
_cell.angle_beta   90.00
_cell.angle_gamma   90.00
#
_symmetry.space_group_name_H-M   'P 1'
#
loop_
_entity.id
_entity.type
_entity.pdbx_description
1 polymer ?
#
loop_
_entity_poly.entity_id
_entity_poly.type
_entity_poly.pdbx_seq_one_letter_code
_entity_poly.pdbx_strand_id
1 'polypeptide(L)'
;MGIAAHIKVIGRGKDGARPLSREQAHDLMSQVLDGQVTDLEIGAFCLAMRIKGETPDELIGFLQATTERCIDLRAALPSATGGVVLLPSYNGSRKLPNLTPLLAWELARRGVGVLVHGPSEDPTRITSAQVFAAGGWPRVKDAAQLSSSWQAGQPAFIDITDLCPSVARLLAVRWTVGLRNPAHTIVKLLDPFARFAQEEPMRSEEATPPRLRVINHTHPEYGESLAGFIALSGADALLMRGTEGEPVADARRQPRFDVFLRGQRQDALSRAPVEGVLVSLPDLPEGREADITADWIESVRHEPALLPAAIEAQADCLVQALAQARRSATPAL
;
A
#
# COMPACT_ATOMS: atom_id res chain seq x y z
N MET A 1 -14.86 21.78 18.04
CA MET A 1 -14.86 20.60 18.95
C MET A 1 -13.46 20.05 18.84
N GLY A 2 -12.84 19.50 19.79
CA GLY A 2 -11.48 18.97 19.74
C GLY A 2 -11.52 17.47 20.01
N ILE A 3 -10.38 16.79 19.84
CA ILE A 3 -10.25 15.33 20.02
C ILE A 3 -9.92 14.92 21.46
N ALA A 4 -9.98 15.84 22.43
CA ALA A 4 -9.63 15.58 23.83
C ALA A 4 -10.41 14.40 24.46
N ALA A 5 -11.70 14.23 24.09
CA ALA A 5 -12.52 13.10 24.55
C ALA A 5 -11.97 11.76 24.06
N HIS A 6 -11.51 11.66 22.82
CA HIS A 6 -10.90 10.48 22.25
C HIS A 6 -9.51 10.22 22.86
N ILE A 7 -8.71 11.29 23.02
CA ILE A 7 -7.38 11.19 23.68
C ILE A 7 -7.52 10.62 25.08
N LYS A 8 -8.57 11.03 25.85
CA LYS A 8 -8.86 10.52 27.18
C LYS A 8 -9.11 8.99 27.20
N VAL A 9 -9.63 8.42 26.10
CA VAL A 9 -9.86 6.96 25.97
C VAL A 9 -8.57 6.23 25.65
N ILE A 10 -7.82 6.69 24.63
CA ILE A 10 -6.63 6.01 24.11
C ILE A 10 -5.35 6.33 24.89
N GLY A 11 -5.32 7.40 25.67
CA GLY A 11 -4.13 7.97 26.33
C GLY A 11 -3.93 7.58 27.79
N ARG A 12 -4.64 6.57 28.31
CA ARG A 12 -4.57 6.15 29.73
C ARG A 12 -3.38 5.25 30.08
N GLY A 13 -2.31 5.30 29.30
CA GLY A 13 -1.16 4.42 29.47
C GLY A 13 -1.42 2.99 28.96
N LYS A 14 -0.41 2.12 29.07
CA LYS A 14 -0.42 0.78 28.46
C LYS A 14 -1.59 -0.09 28.94
N ASP A 15 -1.89 -0.07 30.23
CA ASP A 15 -2.90 -0.96 30.84
C ASP A 15 -4.30 -0.32 30.91
N GLY A 16 -4.37 1.01 30.91
CA GLY A 16 -5.61 1.77 31.03
C GLY A 16 -6.23 2.22 29.71
N ALA A 17 -5.45 2.25 28.64
CA ALA A 17 -5.93 2.63 27.31
C ALA A 17 -6.99 1.65 26.80
N ARG A 18 -7.98 2.16 26.11
CA ARG A 18 -9.04 1.37 25.47
C ARG A 18 -9.12 1.72 23.99
N PRO A 19 -9.54 0.76 23.14
CA PRO A 19 -9.76 1.05 21.73
C PRO A 19 -10.95 2.01 21.56
N LEU A 20 -10.92 2.77 20.48
CA LEU A 20 -12.07 3.51 19.97
C LEU A 20 -12.97 2.57 19.18
N SER A 21 -14.28 2.88 19.14
CA SER A 21 -15.16 2.28 18.13
C SER A 21 -14.75 2.76 16.74
N ARG A 22 -15.24 2.08 15.69
CA ARG A 22 -14.99 2.46 14.31
C ARG A 22 -15.44 3.90 14.01
N GLU A 23 -16.61 4.29 14.51
CA GLU A 23 -17.18 5.63 14.36
C GLU A 23 -16.36 6.68 15.11
N GLN A 24 -15.91 6.38 16.31
CA GLN A 24 -15.03 7.26 17.09
C GLN A 24 -13.66 7.43 16.44
N ALA A 25 -13.10 6.37 15.88
CA ALA A 25 -11.86 6.41 15.14
C ALA A 25 -12.01 7.23 13.85
N HIS A 26 -13.10 7.05 13.12
CA HIS A 26 -13.43 7.86 11.94
C HIS A 26 -13.56 9.34 12.30
N ASP A 27 -14.32 9.68 13.34
CA ASP A 27 -14.50 11.06 13.79
C ASP A 27 -13.18 11.71 14.21
N LEU A 28 -12.38 11.02 15.03
CA LEU A 28 -11.07 11.52 15.46
C LEU A 28 -10.17 11.80 14.24
N MET A 29 -10.05 10.83 13.32
CA MET A 29 -9.19 10.99 12.16
C MET A 29 -9.70 12.07 11.21
N SER A 30 -11.01 12.21 11.05
CA SER A 30 -11.62 13.27 10.26
C SER A 30 -11.24 14.65 10.80
N GLN A 31 -11.38 14.88 12.10
CA GLN A 31 -11.00 16.16 12.72
C GLN A 31 -9.50 16.46 12.56
N VAL A 32 -8.63 15.44 12.68
CA VAL A 32 -7.18 15.57 12.47
C VAL A 32 -6.86 15.94 11.02
N LEU A 33 -7.44 15.22 10.06
CA LEU A 33 -7.15 15.43 8.63
C LEU A 33 -7.72 16.74 8.11
N ASP A 34 -8.85 17.22 8.68
CA ASP A 34 -9.49 18.50 8.33
C ASP A 34 -8.80 19.70 9.00
N GLY A 35 -7.78 19.47 9.86
CA GLY A 35 -7.09 20.54 10.56
C GLY A 35 -7.95 21.22 11.64
N GLN A 36 -8.94 20.51 12.19
CA GLN A 36 -9.84 21.01 13.23
C GLN A 36 -9.27 20.82 14.64
N VAL A 37 -8.03 20.46 14.75
CA VAL A 37 -7.31 20.14 16.00
C VAL A 37 -6.01 20.96 16.09
N THR A 38 -5.55 21.17 17.30
CA THR A 38 -4.29 21.86 17.57
C THR A 38 -3.09 20.92 17.39
N ASP A 39 -1.90 21.47 17.18
CA ASP A 39 -0.66 20.69 17.13
C ASP A 39 -0.42 19.90 18.41
N LEU A 40 -0.83 20.42 19.57
CA LEU A 40 -0.74 19.73 20.85
C LEU A 40 -1.65 18.48 20.89
N GLU A 41 -2.86 18.56 20.34
CA GLU A 41 -3.77 17.42 20.23
C GLU A 41 -3.24 16.39 19.23
N ILE A 42 -2.65 16.81 18.10
CA ILE A 42 -2.02 15.92 17.13
C ILE A 42 -0.86 15.18 17.78
N GLY A 43 0.01 15.88 18.51
CA GLY A 43 1.14 15.26 19.23
C GLY A 43 0.66 14.23 20.28
N ALA A 44 -0.36 14.59 21.06
CA ALA A 44 -0.95 13.69 22.06
C ALA A 44 -1.58 12.45 21.41
N PHE A 45 -2.32 12.61 20.32
CA PHE A 45 -2.88 11.52 19.53
C PHE A 45 -1.79 10.58 19.00
N CYS A 46 -0.76 11.12 18.35
CA CYS A 46 0.34 10.35 17.79
C CYS A 46 1.05 9.51 18.88
N LEU A 47 1.34 10.11 20.04
CA LEU A 47 2.01 9.43 21.14
C LEU A 47 1.11 8.37 21.78
N ALA A 48 -0.15 8.69 22.05
CA ALA A 48 -1.10 7.76 22.65
C ALA A 48 -1.28 6.50 21.78
N MET A 49 -1.46 6.68 20.46
CA MET A 49 -1.59 5.55 19.54
C MET A 49 -0.29 4.76 19.38
N ARG A 50 0.88 5.42 19.45
CA ARG A 50 2.18 4.72 19.41
C ARG A 50 2.38 3.78 20.60
N ILE A 51 1.86 4.15 21.77
CA ILE A 51 1.95 3.34 23.00
C ILE A 51 0.89 2.23 22.99
N LYS A 52 -0.35 2.55 22.61
CA LYS A 52 -1.48 1.62 22.61
C LYS A 52 -1.44 0.62 21.45
N GLY A 53 -1.03 1.05 20.28
CA GLY A 53 -1.23 0.34 19.01
C GLY A 53 -2.65 0.48 18.46
N GLU A 54 -2.82 0.26 17.16
CA GLU A 54 -4.11 0.29 16.48
C GLU A 54 -4.80 -1.09 16.55
N THR A 55 -6.13 -1.09 16.76
CA THR A 55 -6.96 -2.29 16.56
C THR A 55 -7.52 -2.33 15.14
N PRO A 56 -7.97 -3.49 14.63
CA PRO A 56 -8.57 -3.58 13.30
C PRO A 56 -9.76 -2.63 13.09
N ASP A 57 -10.64 -2.46 14.08
CA ASP A 57 -11.78 -1.52 13.98
C ASP A 57 -11.33 -0.07 13.91
N GLU A 58 -10.32 0.32 14.69
CA GLU A 58 -9.73 1.66 14.62
C GLU A 58 -9.08 1.89 13.25
N LEU A 59 -8.36 0.90 12.71
CA LEU A 59 -7.75 0.99 11.38
C LEU A 59 -8.81 1.17 10.28
N ILE A 60 -9.96 0.50 10.38
CA ILE A 60 -11.06 0.67 9.44
C ILE A 60 -11.62 2.10 9.52
N GLY A 61 -11.90 2.62 10.71
CA GLY A 61 -12.40 3.97 10.89
C GLY A 61 -11.41 5.03 10.39
N PHE A 62 -10.13 4.89 10.73
CA PHE A 62 -9.07 5.78 10.24
C PHE A 62 -8.91 5.72 8.72
N LEU A 63 -8.94 4.52 8.16
CA LEU A 63 -8.82 4.32 6.72
C LEU A 63 -10.00 4.94 5.96
N GLN A 64 -11.22 4.75 6.46
CA GLN A 64 -12.41 5.35 5.88
C GLN A 64 -12.28 6.88 5.84
N ALA A 65 -12.01 7.52 6.97
CA ALA A 65 -11.81 8.96 7.04
C ALA A 65 -10.70 9.47 6.10
N THR A 66 -9.64 8.68 5.92
CA THR A 66 -8.54 9.01 5.01
C THR A 66 -8.96 8.91 3.55
N THR A 67 -9.63 7.81 3.18
CA THR A 67 -10.04 7.56 1.78
C THR A 67 -11.07 8.60 1.31
N GLU A 68 -11.97 9.05 2.17
CA GLU A 68 -12.93 10.14 1.88
C GLU A 68 -12.25 11.46 1.49
N ARG A 69 -10.96 11.62 1.80
CA ARG A 69 -10.14 12.81 1.52
C ARG A 69 -9.09 12.60 0.44
N CYS A 70 -9.09 11.43 -0.18
CA CYS A 70 -8.25 11.17 -1.36
C CYS A 70 -8.89 11.75 -2.61
N ILE A 71 -8.08 12.08 -3.59
CA ILE A 71 -8.61 12.38 -4.93
C ILE A 71 -9.30 11.16 -5.52
N ASP A 72 -10.31 11.37 -6.32
CA ASP A 72 -11.04 10.29 -7.00
C ASP A 72 -10.28 9.81 -8.25
N LEU A 73 -9.80 8.57 -8.21
CA LEU A 73 -9.12 7.93 -9.33
C LEU A 73 -9.99 6.91 -10.07
N ARG A 74 -11.27 6.73 -9.70
CA ARG A 74 -12.15 5.69 -10.23
C ARG A 74 -12.36 5.76 -11.73
N ALA A 75 -12.31 6.95 -12.32
CA ALA A 75 -12.42 7.13 -13.77
C ALA A 75 -11.30 6.44 -14.59
N ALA A 76 -10.19 6.06 -13.95
CA ALA A 76 -9.12 5.29 -14.58
C ALA A 76 -9.40 3.77 -14.63
N LEU A 77 -10.31 3.24 -13.81
CA LEU A 77 -10.55 1.80 -13.67
C LEU A 77 -10.89 1.09 -15.00
N PRO A 78 -11.69 1.64 -15.91
CA PRO A 78 -11.98 1.00 -17.20
C PRO A 78 -10.74 0.69 -18.05
N SER A 79 -9.62 1.41 -17.83
CA SER A 79 -8.36 1.17 -18.54
C SER A 79 -7.56 -0.02 -17.99
N ALA A 80 -7.93 -0.54 -16.82
CA ALA A 80 -7.23 -1.64 -16.13
C ALA A 80 -7.88 -3.00 -16.42
N THR A 81 -7.93 -3.42 -17.67
CA THR A 81 -8.62 -4.65 -18.10
C THR A 81 -8.09 -5.92 -17.43
N GLY A 82 -6.82 -5.96 -17.04
CA GLY A 82 -6.18 -7.05 -16.29
C GLY A 82 -6.50 -7.06 -14.79
N GLY A 83 -7.16 -6.03 -14.26
CA GLY A 83 -7.30 -5.75 -12.83
C GLY A 83 -6.26 -4.75 -12.35
N VAL A 84 -6.31 -4.40 -11.07
CA VAL A 84 -5.41 -3.39 -10.47
C VAL A 84 -4.62 -3.97 -9.32
N VAL A 85 -3.32 -3.63 -9.26
CA VAL A 85 -2.47 -3.86 -8.07
C VAL A 85 -2.03 -2.52 -7.50
N LEU A 86 -2.24 -2.36 -6.19
CA LEU A 86 -1.80 -1.20 -5.40
C LEU A 86 -0.52 -1.55 -4.64
N LEU A 87 0.52 -0.74 -4.86
CA LEU A 87 1.84 -0.89 -4.24
C LEU A 87 2.15 0.32 -3.34
N PRO A 88 1.76 0.27 -2.06
CA PRO A 88 2.01 1.37 -1.11
C PRO A 88 3.48 1.39 -0.68
N SER A 89 4.27 2.31 -1.22
CA SER A 89 5.71 2.46 -1.02
C SER A 89 6.01 3.65 -0.12
N TYR A 90 6.08 3.42 1.19
CA TYR A 90 6.21 4.48 2.21
C TYR A 90 7.46 4.36 3.09
N ASN A 91 8.27 3.35 2.89
CA ASN A 91 9.48 3.19 3.68
C ASN A 91 10.73 3.68 2.95
N GLY A 92 10.80 3.46 1.66
CA GLY A 92 12.02 3.61 0.88
C GLY A 92 13.11 2.59 1.27
N SER A 93 14.06 2.38 0.41
CA SER A 93 15.18 1.48 0.66
C SER A 93 16.33 2.17 1.37
N ARG A 94 17.02 1.44 2.25
CA ARG A 94 18.11 1.95 3.06
C ARG A 94 19.45 1.27 2.74
N LYS A 95 19.43 -0.03 2.51
CA LYS A 95 20.62 -0.86 2.30
C LYS A 95 20.61 -1.56 0.95
N LEU A 96 19.42 -1.88 0.45
CA LEU A 96 19.20 -2.60 -0.80
C LEU A 96 18.63 -1.65 -1.87
N PRO A 97 18.75 -1.98 -3.15
CA PRO A 97 18.02 -1.24 -4.19
C PRO A 97 16.51 -1.32 -3.97
N ASN A 98 15.76 -0.26 -4.29
CA ASN A 98 14.31 -0.27 -4.20
C ASN A 98 13.70 -0.90 -5.45
N LEU A 99 13.36 -2.18 -5.38
CA LEU A 99 12.83 -2.95 -6.51
C LEU A 99 11.29 -2.94 -6.61
N THR A 100 10.60 -2.09 -5.85
CA THR A 100 9.15 -1.89 -6.03
C THR A 100 8.79 -1.48 -7.46
N PRO A 101 9.53 -0.58 -8.14
CA PRO A 101 9.27 -0.25 -9.53
C PRO A 101 9.50 -1.42 -10.49
N LEU A 102 10.43 -2.34 -10.22
CA LEU A 102 10.60 -3.55 -11.02
C LEU A 102 9.35 -4.44 -10.98
N LEU A 103 8.81 -4.69 -9.77
CA LEU A 103 7.55 -5.42 -9.62
C LEU A 103 6.41 -4.71 -10.36
N ALA A 104 6.36 -3.38 -10.30
CA ALA A 104 5.33 -2.61 -10.99
C ALA A 104 5.40 -2.78 -12.51
N TRP A 105 6.60 -2.72 -13.09
CA TRP A 105 6.81 -2.97 -14.53
C TRP A 105 6.50 -4.40 -14.94
N GLU A 106 6.88 -5.39 -14.12
CA GLU A 106 6.60 -6.79 -14.41
C GLU A 106 5.09 -7.09 -14.41
N LEU A 107 4.35 -6.51 -13.49
CA LEU A 107 2.88 -6.60 -13.47
C LEU A 107 2.24 -5.89 -14.67
N ALA A 108 2.72 -4.69 -15.03
CA ALA A 108 2.23 -3.96 -16.19
C ALA A 108 2.47 -4.73 -17.48
N ARG A 109 3.64 -5.35 -17.65
CA ARG A 109 3.96 -6.25 -18.79
C ARG A 109 2.98 -7.42 -18.91
N ARG A 110 2.39 -7.85 -17.79
CA ARG A 110 1.36 -8.91 -17.73
C ARG A 110 -0.08 -8.38 -17.90
N GLY A 111 -0.24 -7.11 -18.28
CA GLY A 111 -1.54 -6.49 -18.55
C GLY A 111 -2.30 -6.03 -17.31
N VAL A 112 -1.63 -5.91 -16.15
CA VAL A 112 -2.21 -5.42 -14.91
C VAL A 112 -2.03 -3.91 -14.80
N GLY A 113 -3.07 -3.17 -14.43
CA GLY A 113 -2.97 -1.77 -14.04
C GLY A 113 -2.25 -1.65 -12.70
N VAL A 114 -1.15 -0.91 -12.63
CA VAL A 114 -0.38 -0.78 -11.40
C VAL A 114 -0.30 0.67 -10.95
N LEU A 115 -0.68 0.91 -9.70
CA LEU A 115 -0.49 2.19 -9.04
C LEU A 115 0.46 2.04 -7.86
N VAL A 116 1.64 2.65 -7.96
CA VAL A 116 2.55 2.84 -6.84
C VAL A 116 2.23 4.19 -6.20
N HIS A 117 2.09 4.25 -4.90
CA HIS A 117 1.88 5.51 -4.19
C HIS A 117 2.77 5.62 -2.95
N GLY A 118 3.21 6.84 -2.66
CA GLY A 118 4.14 7.07 -1.56
C GLY A 118 4.68 8.51 -1.55
N PRO A 119 5.64 8.83 -0.66
CA PRO A 119 6.31 10.12 -0.65
C PRO A 119 7.31 10.23 -1.80
N SER A 120 7.49 11.45 -2.32
CA SER A 120 8.53 11.74 -3.32
C SER A 120 9.93 11.61 -2.76
N GLU A 121 10.14 11.96 -1.48
CA GLU A 121 11.46 12.01 -0.87
C GLU A 121 11.46 11.46 0.56
N ASP A 122 12.60 10.94 0.99
CA ASP A 122 12.93 10.63 2.39
C ASP A 122 14.40 11.04 2.62
N PRO A 123 14.74 11.71 3.74
CA PRO A 123 16.10 12.23 3.98
C PRO A 123 17.19 11.15 4.03
N THR A 124 16.82 9.89 4.25
CA THR A 124 17.77 8.80 4.54
C THR A 124 17.63 7.58 3.64
N ARG A 125 16.60 7.57 2.79
CA ARG A 125 16.19 6.41 2.01
C ARG A 125 15.90 6.76 0.56
N ILE A 126 16.07 5.81 -0.32
CA ILE A 126 15.69 5.93 -1.73
C ILE A 126 14.24 5.50 -1.88
N THR A 127 13.38 6.44 -2.27
CA THR A 127 11.95 6.19 -2.49
C THR A 127 11.68 5.60 -3.87
N SER A 128 10.53 4.93 -4.04
CA SER A 128 10.08 4.50 -5.38
C SER A 128 9.89 5.68 -6.32
N ALA A 129 9.47 6.85 -5.80
CA ALA A 129 9.34 8.08 -6.59
C ALA A 129 10.66 8.52 -7.24
N GLN A 130 11.77 8.44 -6.49
CA GLN A 130 13.10 8.79 -7.02
C GLN A 130 13.54 7.81 -8.12
N VAL A 131 13.26 6.52 -7.96
CA VAL A 131 13.55 5.51 -9.00
C VAL A 131 12.66 5.73 -10.23
N PHE A 132 11.36 6.03 -10.06
CA PHE A 132 10.48 6.40 -11.17
C PHE A 132 10.97 7.65 -11.91
N ALA A 133 11.44 8.66 -11.19
CA ALA A 133 11.97 9.88 -11.79
C ALA A 133 13.27 9.62 -12.56
N ALA A 134 14.19 8.82 -12.01
CA ALA A 134 15.45 8.45 -12.66
C ALA A 134 15.19 7.65 -13.96
N GLY A 135 14.22 6.74 -13.96
CA GLY A 135 13.83 5.97 -15.15
C GLY A 135 12.97 6.75 -16.15
N GLY A 136 12.58 8.00 -15.84
CA GLY A 136 11.67 8.78 -16.71
C GLY A 136 10.27 8.17 -16.82
N TRP A 137 9.84 7.37 -15.84
CA TRP A 137 8.57 6.63 -15.86
C TRP A 137 7.39 7.47 -15.37
N PRO A 138 6.11 7.09 -15.72
CA PRO A 138 4.95 7.91 -15.44
C PRO A 138 4.78 8.28 -13.96
N ARG A 139 4.67 9.57 -13.71
CA ARG A 139 4.23 10.15 -12.45
C ARG A 139 2.95 10.92 -12.72
N VAL A 140 1.88 10.55 -12.03
CA VAL A 140 0.52 11.02 -12.31
C VAL A 140 -0.05 11.82 -11.14
N LYS A 141 -1.03 12.69 -11.42
CA LYS A 141 -1.68 13.54 -10.42
C LYS A 141 -3.20 13.39 -10.42
N ASP A 142 -3.76 12.71 -11.42
CA ASP A 142 -5.19 12.54 -11.59
C ASP A 142 -5.55 11.25 -12.34
N ALA A 143 -6.84 10.96 -12.42
CA ALA A 143 -7.37 9.77 -13.06
C ALA A 143 -7.11 9.73 -14.57
N ALA A 144 -7.08 10.88 -15.25
CA ALA A 144 -6.86 10.93 -16.70
C ALA A 144 -5.42 10.54 -17.05
N GLN A 145 -4.44 11.07 -16.34
CA GLN A 145 -3.03 10.71 -16.50
C GLN A 145 -2.81 9.22 -16.14
N LEU A 146 -3.45 8.73 -15.07
CA LEU A 146 -3.40 7.32 -14.68
C LEU A 146 -3.98 6.41 -15.77
N SER A 147 -5.14 6.77 -16.32
CA SER A 147 -5.77 6.06 -17.43
C SER A 147 -4.84 5.99 -18.65
N SER A 148 -4.22 7.11 -19.02
CA SER A 148 -3.27 7.17 -20.13
C SER A 148 -2.06 6.27 -19.93
N SER A 149 -1.49 6.23 -18.70
CA SER A 149 -0.38 5.35 -18.37
C SER A 149 -0.78 3.87 -18.52
N TRP A 150 -1.94 3.48 -18.00
CA TRP A 150 -2.40 2.09 -18.08
C TRP A 150 -2.75 1.67 -19.51
N GLN A 151 -3.33 2.57 -20.32
CA GLN A 151 -3.58 2.32 -21.75
C GLN A 151 -2.27 2.12 -22.53
N ALA A 152 -1.19 2.79 -22.11
CA ALA A 152 0.15 2.61 -22.67
C ALA A 152 0.88 1.36 -22.12
N GLY A 153 0.24 0.55 -21.28
CA GLY A 153 0.85 -0.63 -20.66
C GLY A 153 1.95 -0.29 -19.65
N GLN A 154 1.88 0.89 -19.02
CA GLN A 154 2.89 1.38 -18.10
C GLN A 154 2.35 1.45 -16.66
N PRO A 155 3.16 1.11 -15.64
CA PRO A 155 2.83 1.40 -14.25
C PRO A 155 2.90 2.90 -14.00
N ALA A 156 2.19 3.39 -12.98
CA ALA A 156 2.23 4.80 -12.61
C ALA A 156 2.57 4.99 -11.14
N PHE A 157 3.25 6.09 -10.83
CA PHE A 157 3.48 6.57 -9.47
C PHE A 157 2.65 7.82 -9.19
N ILE A 158 2.01 7.88 -8.01
CA ILE A 158 1.37 9.09 -7.49
C ILE A 158 1.96 9.47 -6.14
N ASP A 159 2.30 10.75 -5.97
CA ASP A 159 2.76 11.27 -4.69
C ASP A 159 1.61 11.34 -3.68
N ILE A 160 1.89 11.03 -2.42
CA ILE A 160 0.89 11.11 -1.35
C ILE A 160 0.39 12.54 -1.14
N THR A 161 1.16 13.55 -1.49
CA THR A 161 0.75 14.95 -1.43
C THR A 161 -0.27 15.31 -2.50
N ASP A 162 -0.24 14.64 -3.66
CA ASP A 162 -1.25 14.75 -4.71
C ASP A 162 -2.45 13.82 -4.41
N LEU A 163 -2.21 12.61 -3.91
CA LEU A 163 -3.25 11.61 -3.63
C LEU A 163 -4.13 12.01 -2.43
N CYS A 164 -3.52 12.39 -1.33
CA CYS A 164 -4.20 12.75 -0.08
C CYS A 164 -3.37 13.77 0.72
N PRO A 165 -3.46 15.09 0.41
CA PRO A 165 -2.65 16.13 1.04
C PRO A 165 -2.77 16.16 2.57
N SER A 166 -3.94 15.85 3.10
CA SER A 166 -4.20 15.86 4.54
C SER A 166 -3.42 14.77 5.27
N VAL A 167 -3.39 13.53 4.73
CA VAL A 167 -2.60 12.46 5.34
C VAL A 167 -1.10 12.66 5.13
N ALA A 168 -0.69 13.32 4.04
CA ALA A 168 0.71 13.70 3.84
C ALA A 168 1.20 14.63 4.97
N ARG A 169 0.39 15.61 5.39
CA ARG A 169 0.69 16.46 6.54
C ARG A 169 0.83 15.65 7.83
N LEU A 170 -0.07 14.69 8.08
CA LEU A 170 0.01 13.85 9.28
C LEU A 170 1.24 12.91 9.25
N LEU A 171 1.65 12.40 8.10
CA LEU A 171 2.90 11.65 7.95
C LEU A 171 4.11 12.51 8.32
N ALA A 172 4.13 13.79 7.91
CA ALA A 172 5.22 14.71 8.18
C ALA A 172 5.39 15.04 9.67
N VAL A 173 4.35 14.89 10.50
CA VAL A 173 4.42 15.08 11.97
C VAL A 173 5.52 14.23 12.61
N ARG A 174 5.90 13.10 11.99
CA ARG A 174 7.02 12.26 12.49
C ARG A 174 8.34 13.02 12.62
N TRP A 175 8.56 14.00 11.78
CA TRP A 175 9.82 14.78 11.80
C TRP A 175 9.89 15.77 12.96
N THR A 176 8.72 16.20 13.46
CA THR A 176 8.61 17.05 14.65
C THR A 176 8.57 16.23 15.94
N VAL A 177 7.78 15.15 15.97
CA VAL A 177 7.57 14.33 17.17
C VAL A 177 8.66 13.27 17.34
N GLY A 178 9.41 12.93 16.27
CA GLY A 178 10.44 11.88 16.27
C GLY A 178 9.90 10.46 16.23
N LEU A 179 8.59 10.26 16.10
CA LEU A 179 7.93 8.95 16.14
C LEU A 179 6.98 8.76 14.95
N ARG A 180 6.90 7.52 14.46
CA ARG A 180 5.84 7.12 13.53
C ARG A 180 4.49 7.16 14.23
N ASN A 181 3.46 7.58 13.50
CA ASN A 181 2.08 7.70 13.94
C ASN A 181 1.15 6.79 13.10
N PRO A 182 -0.16 6.69 13.39
CA PRO A 182 -1.11 5.84 12.69
C PRO A 182 -1.15 6.02 11.17
N ALA A 183 -0.87 7.23 10.65
CA ALA A 183 -0.83 7.45 9.20
C ALA A 183 0.14 6.51 8.48
N HIS A 184 1.25 6.10 9.12
CA HIS A 184 2.22 5.18 8.53
C HIS A 184 1.69 3.75 8.36
N THR A 185 0.67 3.35 9.13
CA THR A 185 -0.06 2.10 8.94
C THR A 185 -1.16 2.28 7.91
N ILE A 186 -1.95 3.34 8.04
CA ILE A 186 -3.13 3.62 7.20
C ILE A 186 -2.76 3.72 5.72
N VAL A 187 -1.69 4.45 5.37
CA VAL A 187 -1.29 4.62 3.97
C VAL A 187 -0.89 3.32 3.28
N LYS A 188 -0.50 2.30 4.04
CA LYS A 188 -0.22 0.96 3.51
C LYS A 188 -1.48 0.15 3.23
N LEU A 189 -2.61 0.59 3.75
CA LEU A 189 -3.92 -0.04 3.61
C LEU A 189 -4.82 0.69 2.61
N LEU A 190 -4.37 1.84 2.10
CA LEU A 190 -5.17 2.74 1.28
C LEU A 190 -5.57 2.09 -0.05
N ASP A 191 -6.85 2.21 -0.38
CA ASP A 191 -7.41 1.93 -1.70
C ASP A 191 -8.08 3.21 -2.22
N PRO A 192 -7.42 3.98 -3.10
CA PRO A 192 -7.96 5.24 -3.61
C PRO A 192 -9.15 5.04 -4.57
N PHE A 193 -9.50 3.81 -4.89
CA PHE A 193 -10.66 3.44 -5.70
C PHE A 193 -11.83 2.92 -4.84
N ALA A 194 -11.68 2.85 -3.52
CA ALA A 194 -12.74 2.37 -2.64
C ALA A 194 -13.94 3.31 -2.64
N ARG A 195 -15.14 2.74 -2.46
CA ARG A 195 -16.39 3.48 -2.22
C ARG A 195 -16.85 3.23 -0.79
N PHE A 196 -17.44 4.23 -0.20
CA PHE A 196 -18.18 4.08 1.04
C PHE A 196 -19.67 4.08 0.77
N ALA A 197 -20.44 3.39 1.62
CA ALA A 197 -21.87 3.10 1.44
C ALA A 197 -22.81 4.32 1.28
N GLN A 198 -22.28 5.54 1.38
CA GLN A 198 -23.04 6.79 1.22
C GLN A 198 -23.06 7.32 -0.23
N GLU A 199 -22.26 6.73 -1.14
CA GLU A 199 -22.26 7.14 -2.54
C GLU A 199 -23.30 6.34 -3.33
N GLU A 200 -24.13 7.01 -4.14
CA GLU A 200 -25.07 6.37 -5.04
C GLU A 200 -24.38 5.38 -5.97
N PRO A 201 -24.98 4.21 -6.24
CA PRO A 201 -24.40 3.28 -7.20
C PRO A 201 -24.30 3.94 -8.58
N MET A 202 -23.11 3.87 -9.20
CA MET A 202 -22.97 4.32 -10.60
C MET A 202 -23.96 3.57 -11.49
N ARG A 203 -24.60 4.29 -12.41
CA ARG A 203 -25.64 3.78 -13.33
C ARG A 203 -25.15 2.79 -14.40
N SER A 204 -23.91 2.32 -14.36
CA SER A 204 -23.42 1.27 -15.26
C SER A 204 -23.04 0.02 -14.47
N GLU A 205 -23.68 -1.09 -14.80
CA GLU A 205 -23.36 -2.46 -14.35
C GLU A 205 -22.02 -2.98 -14.92
N GLU A 206 -21.13 -2.14 -15.40
CA GLU A 206 -19.82 -2.57 -15.81
C GLU A 206 -19.06 -3.07 -14.57
N ALA A 207 -18.75 -4.34 -14.59
CA ALA A 207 -18.06 -5.03 -13.51
C ALA A 207 -16.74 -4.29 -13.22
N THR A 208 -16.68 -3.64 -12.06
CA THR A 208 -15.45 -2.97 -11.61
C THR A 208 -14.30 -3.97 -11.62
N PRO A 209 -13.14 -3.67 -12.24
CA PRO A 209 -12.03 -4.59 -12.28
C PRO A 209 -11.57 -4.98 -10.86
N PRO A 210 -11.16 -6.24 -10.64
CA PRO A 210 -10.66 -6.69 -9.34
C PRO A 210 -9.43 -5.89 -8.95
N ARG A 211 -9.29 -5.61 -7.66
CA ARG A 211 -8.17 -4.84 -7.12
C ARG A 211 -7.54 -5.56 -5.95
N LEU A 212 -6.21 -5.67 -5.94
CA LEU A 212 -5.45 -6.19 -4.83
C LEU A 212 -4.50 -5.14 -4.27
N ARG A 213 -4.42 -5.06 -2.94
CA ARG A 213 -3.40 -4.30 -2.23
C ARG A 213 -2.25 -5.21 -1.81
N VAL A 214 -1.00 -4.80 -2.03
CA VAL A 214 0.14 -5.46 -1.41
C VAL A 214 0.36 -4.85 -0.03
N ILE A 215 -0.12 -5.53 0.99
CA ILE A 215 0.04 -5.11 2.38
C ILE A 215 1.30 -5.74 2.93
N ASN A 216 2.23 -4.91 3.40
CA ASN A 216 3.52 -5.40 3.86
C ASN A 216 3.80 -5.04 5.33
N HIS A 217 4.53 -5.92 6.00
CA HIS A 217 5.04 -5.71 7.35
C HIS A 217 6.54 -5.99 7.43
N THR A 218 7.19 -5.50 8.48
CA THR A 218 8.61 -5.76 8.76
C THR A 218 8.80 -6.74 9.92
N HIS A 219 7.88 -6.74 10.88
CA HIS A 219 7.91 -7.58 12.07
C HIS A 219 6.70 -8.52 12.10
N PRO A 220 6.86 -9.79 12.53
CA PRO A 220 5.79 -10.80 12.52
C PRO A 220 4.52 -10.39 13.25
N GLU A 221 4.62 -9.72 14.40
CA GLU A 221 3.47 -9.27 15.20
C GLU A 221 2.52 -8.34 14.45
N TYR A 222 3.04 -7.54 13.52
CA TYR A 222 2.18 -6.72 12.64
C TYR A 222 1.45 -7.55 11.59
N GLY A 223 2.02 -8.71 11.21
CA GLY A 223 1.37 -9.62 10.25
C GLY A 223 0.01 -10.11 10.75
N GLU A 224 -0.08 -10.49 12.03
CA GLU A 224 -1.34 -10.98 12.63
C GLU A 224 -2.39 -9.86 12.71
N SER A 225 -2.01 -8.67 13.16
CA SER A 225 -2.91 -7.51 13.22
C SER A 225 -3.43 -7.11 11.85
N LEU A 226 -2.57 -7.12 10.83
CA LEU A 226 -2.94 -6.81 9.45
C LEU A 226 -3.83 -7.89 8.84
N ALA A 227 -3.58 -9.17 9.13
CA ALA A 227 -4.47 -10.26 8.72
C ALA A 227 -5.87 -10.10 9.34
N GLY A 228 -5.95 -9.72 10.62
CA GLY A 228 -7.20 -9.39 11.30
C GLY A 228 -7.93 -8.21 10.65
N PHE A 229 -7.20 -7.15 10.29
CA PHE A 229 -7.77 -6.03 9.52
C PHE A 229 -8.31 -6.48 8.16
N ILE A 230 -7.54 -7.27 7.39
CA ILE A 230 -7.95 -7.77 6.07
C ILE A 230 -9.23 -8.60 6.20
N ALA A 231 -9.29 -9.52 7.18
CA ALA A 231 -10.46 -10.35 7.42
C ALA A 231 -11.70 -9.52 7.77
N LEU A 232 -11.55 -8.52 8.65
CA LEU A 232 -12.66 -7.68 9.12
C LEU A 232 -13.15 -6.70 8.05
N SER A 233 -12.23 -6.16 7.24
CA SER A 233 -12.56 -5.20 6.17
C SER A 233 -13.08 -5.84 4.90
N GLY A 234 -12.96 -7.16 4.75
CA GLY A 234 -13.30 -7.86 3.51
C GLY A 234 -12.38 -7.53 2.33
N ALA A 235 -11.15 -7.07 2.60
CA ALA A 235 -10.23 -6.61 1.58
C ALA A 235 -9.66 -7.76 0.73
N ASP A 236 -9.43 -7.48 -0.55
CA ASP A 236 -8.56 -8.30 -1.41
C ASP A 236 -7.12 -7.82 -1.25
N ALA A 237 -6.23 -8.72 -0.84
CA ALA A 237 -4.85 -8.35 -0.53
C ALA A 237 -3.86 -9.51 -0.67
N LEU A 238 -2.61 -9.16 -0.93
CA LEU A 238 -1.46 -10.01 -0.68
C LEU A 238 -0.71 -9.47 0.54
N LEU A 239 -0.72 -10.24 1.64
CA LEU A 239 0.00 -9.91 2.87
C LEU A 239 1.36 -10.61 2.87
N MET A 240 2.43 -9.86 3.12
CA MET A 240 3.79 -10.39 3.10
C MET A 240 4.77 -9.58 3.95
N ARG A 241 5.93 -10.18 4.26
CA ARG A 241 7.07 -9.42 4.75
C ARG A 241 7.72 -8.69 3.58
N GLY A 242 7.73 -7.35 3.62
CA GLY A 242 8.32 -6.52 2.58
C GLY A 242 9.83 -6.34 2.72
N THR A 243 10.51 -6.04 1.64
CA THR A 243 11.93 -5.71 1.60
C THR A 243 12.15 -4.32 2.19
N GLU A 244 12.80 -4.25 3.34
CA GLU A 244 12.98 -3.00 4.10
C GLU A 244 11.65 -2.24 4.37
N GLY A 245 10.51 -2.95 4.26
CA GLY A 245 9.16 -2.40 4.43
C GLY A 245 8.53 -1.83 3.17
N GLU A 246 9.13 -2.09 2.01
CA GLU A 246 8.55 -1.84 0.69
C GLU A 246 7.69 -3.04 0.23
N PRO A 247 6.68 -2.83 -0.65
CA PRO A 247 5.72 -3.86 -1.07
C PRO A 247 6.28 -4.81 -2.13
N VAL A 248 7.55 -5.17 -2.02
CA VAL A 248 8.27 -6.06 -2.95
C VAL A 248 8.97 -7.16 -2.19
N ALA A 249 9.00 -8.37 -2.76
CA ALA A 249 9.71 -9.51 -2.22
C ALA A 249 11.23 -9.25 -2.18
N ASP A 250 11.91 -9.81 -1.19
CA ASP A 250 13.36 -9.81 -1.18
C ASP A 250 13.86 -10.64 -2.39
N ALA A 251 14.53 -9.96 -3.31
CA ALA A 251 15.01 -10.57 -4.56
C ALA A 251 15.90 -11.80 -4.32
N ARG A 252 16.56 -11.86 -3.15
CA ARG A 252 17.44 -12.96 -2.76
C ARG A 252 16.67 -14.19 -2.27
N ARG A 253 15.46 -14.00 -1.69
CA ARG A 253 14.67 -15.10 -1.12
C ARG A 253 13.20 -14.75 -1.04
N GLN A 254 12.35 -15.55 -1.66
CA GLN A 254 10.90 -15.40 -1.59
C GLN A 254 10.42 -15.49 -0.14
N PRO A 255 9.72 -14.45 0.38
CA PRO A 255 9.04 -14.53 1.66
C PRO A 255 7.72 -15.32 1.52
N ARG A 256 7.05 -15.55 2.65
CA ARG A 256 5.68 -16.05 2.65
C ARG A 256 4.74 -15.04 1.97
N PHE A 257 3.85 -15.52 1.10
CA PHE A 257 2.75 -14.78 0.50
C PHE A 257 1.43 -15.34 1.02
N ASP A 258 0.66 -14.53 1.74
CA ASP A 258 -0.69 -14.87 2.16
C ASP A 258 -1.68 -14.07 1.33
N VAL A 259 -2.42 -14.74 0.45
CA VAL A 259 -3.44 -14.15 -0.41
C VAL A 259 -4.78 -14.17 0.30
N PHE A 260 -5.45 -13.03 0.29
CA PHE A 260 -6.81 -12.87 0.82
C PHE A 260 -7.72 -12.36 -0.29
N LEU A 261 -8.90 -13.00 -0.45
CA LEU A 261 -9.97 -12.52 -1.30
C LEU A 261 -11.23 -12.38 -0.46
N ARG A 262 -11.87 -11.22 -0.52
CA ARG A 262 -13.04 -10.87 0.33
C ARG A 262 -12.75 -11.09 1.82
N GLY A 263 -11.54 -10.75 2.26
CA GLY A 263 -11.10 -10.94 3.64
C GLY A 263 -10.76 -12.38 4.04
N GLN A 264 -10.96 -13.36 3.16
CA GLN A 264 -10.70 -14.77 3.44
C GLN A 264 -9.38 -15.22 2.83
N ARG A 265 -8.52 -15.85 3.65
CA ARG A 265 -7.24 -16.38 3.20
C ARG A 265 -7.48 -17.51 2.20
N GLN A 266 -6.77 -17.46 1.08
CA GLN A 266 -6.83 -18.41 -0.02
C GLN A 266 -5.61 -19.33 0.03
N ASP A 267 -5.72 -20.52 0.62
CA ASP A 267 -4.58 -21.43 0.79
C ASP A 267 -4.01 -21.89 -0.55
N ALA A 268 -4.86 -22.13 -1.54
CA ALA A 268 -4.44 -22.56 -2.87
C ALA A 268 -3.63 -21.49 -3.66
N LEU A 269 -3.77 -20.21 -3.31
CA LEU A 269 -3.05 -19.10 -3.92
C LEU A 269 -1.88 -18.62 -3.07
N SER A 270 -1.90 -18.93 -1.76
CA SER A 270 -0.86 -18.55 -0.83
C SER A 270 0.40 -19.41 -1.05
N ARG A 271 1.57 -18.84 -0.81
CA ARG A 271 2.86 -19.52 -1.00
C ARG A 271 3.68 -19.52 0.29
N ALA A 272 4.23 -20.66 0.63
CA ALA A 272 5.20 -20.78 1.71
C ALA A 272 6.49 -20.00 1.39
N PRO A 273 7.24 -19.55 2.42
CA PRO A 273 8.56 -18.96 2.17
C PRO A 273 9.52 -20.02 1.60
N VAL A 274 10.46 -19.58 0.79
CA VAL A 274 11.57 -20.43 0.37
C VAL A 274 12.57 -20.51 1.54
N GLU A 275 12.80 -21.72 2.04
CA GLU A 275 13.71 -22.00 3.14
C GLU A 275 15.05 -22.59 2.63
N GLY A 276 16.03 -22.73 3.53
CA GLY A 276 17.32 -23.34 3.23
C GLY A 276 18.44 -22.33 2.97
N VAL A 277 19.60 -22.84 2.55
CA VAL A 277 20.79 -22.04 2.23
C VAL A 277 20.71 -21.60 0.77
N LEU A 278 20.97 -20.31 0.53
CA LEU A 278 21.09 -19.80 -0.84
C LEU A 278 22.36 -20.34 -1.48
N VAL A 279 22.19 -21.00 -2.61
CA VAL A 279 23.31 -21.56 -3.38
C VAL A 279 23.98 -20.47 -4.22
N SER A 280 23.17 -19.52 -4.73
CA SER A 280 23.63 -18.35 -5.48
C SER A 280 22.73 -17.15 -5.13
N LEU A 281 23.28 -15.97 -5.23
CA LEU A 281 22.51 -14.74 -5.16
C LEU A 281 22.08 -14.32 -6.58
N PRO A 282 20.90 -13.71 -6.74
CA PRO A 282 20.56 -13.09 -8.01
C PRO A 282 21.55 -11.96 -8.32
N ASP A 283 21.75 -11.71 -9.59
CA ASP A 283 22.45 -10.50 -10.02
C ASP A 283 21.57 -9.29 -9.66
N LEU A 284 22.11 -8.35 -8.88
CA LEU A 284 21.41 -7.17 -8.38
C LEU A 284 22.22 -5.92 -8.70
N PRO A 285 21.59 -4.73 -8.68
CA PRO A 285 22.32 -3.47 -8.86
C PRO A 285 23.50 -3.36 -7.88
N GLU A 286 24.65 -2.88 -8.36
CA GLU A 286 25.85 -2.70 -7.55
C GLU A 286 25.70 -1.61 -6.46
N GLY A 287 24.68 -0.76 -6.57
CA GLY A 287 24.33 0.30 -5.63
C GLY A 287 22.83 0.35 -5.34
N ARG A 288 22.45 1.25 -4.44
CA ARG A 288 21.05 1.50 -4.07
C ARG A 288 20.51 2.81 -4.66
N GLU A 289 21.35 3.59 -5.28
CA GLU A 289 21.06 4.90 -5.85
C GLU A 289 19.94 4.75 -6.88
N ALA A 290 19.12 5.79 -7.02
CA ALA A 290 17.91 5.74 -7.82
C ALA A 290 18.19 5.52 -9.32
N ASP A 291 19.22 6.15 -9.84
CA ASP A 291 19.70 6.03 -11.22
C ASP A 291 20.26 4.62 -11.49
N ILE A 292 21.16 4.12 -10.65
CA ILE A 292 21.71 2.75 -10.76
C ILE A 292 20.59 1.71 -10.72
N THR A 293 19.60 1.91 -9.82
CA THR A 293 18.44 1.01 -9.71
C THR A 293 17.57 1.08 -10.95
N ALA A 294 17.30 2.27 -11.49
CA ALA A 294 16.49 2.45 -12.68
C ALA A 294 17.15 1.85 -13.94
N ASP A 295 18.44 2.08 -14.14
CA ASP A 295 19.21 1.52 -15.27
C ASP A 295 19.22 -0.01 -15.23
N TRP A 296 19.39 -0.59 -14.04
CA TRP A 296 19.33 -2.04 -13.88
C TRP A 296 17.92 -2.58 -14.15
N ILE A 297 16.85 -1.89 -13.71
CA ILE A 297 15.46 -2.28 -14.00
C ILE A 297 15.24 -2.25 -15.53
N GLU A 298 15.73 -1.24 -16.24
CA GLU A 298 15.65 -1.21 -17.70
C GLU A 298 16.36 -2.41 -18.34
N SER A 299 17.52 -2.81 -17.82
CA SER A 299 18.21 -4.03 -18.29
C SER A 299 17.34 -5.28 -18.13
N VAL A 300 16.70 -5.45 -16.97
CA VAL A 300 15.75 -6.56 -16.72
C VAL A 300 14.54 -6.51 -17.65
N ARG A 301 14.03 -5.31 -17.98
CA ARG A 301 12.91 -5.16 -18.91
C ARG A 301 13.27 -5.62 -20.34
N HIS A 302 14.53 -5.41 -20.75
CA HIS A 302 15.03 -5.85 -22.05
C HIS A 302 15.45 -7.33 -22.04
N GLU A 303 15.94 -7.84 -20.90
CA GLU A 303 16.37 -9.21 -20.73
C GLU A 303 15.65 -9.87 -19.53
N PRO A 304 14.43 -10.40 -19.72
CA PRO A 304 13.63 -10.99 -18.66
C PRO A 304 14.28 -12.13 -17.87
N ALA A 305 15.34 -12.76 -18.43
CA ALA A 305 16.11 -13.78 -17.72
C ALA A 305 16.83 -13.25 -16.48
N LEU A 306 17.02 -11.93 -16.39
CA LEU A 306 17.60 -11.27 -15.20
C LEU A 306 16.59 -11.05 -14.08
N LEU A 307 15.28 -11.30 -14.30
CA LEU A 307 14.24 -11.09 -13.31
C LEU A 307 14.46 -11.99 -12.09
N PRO A 308 14.59 -11.45 -10.87
CA PRO A 308 14.77 -12.28 -9.68
C PRO A 308 13.54 -13.17 -9.44
N ALA A 309 13.77 -14.47 -9.25
CA ALA A 309 12.72 -15.48 -9.10
C ALA A 309 11.71 -15.16 -7.98
N ALA A 310 12.14 -14.50 -6.91
CA ALA A 310 11.25 -14.10 -5.82
C ALA A 310 10.26 -13.00 -6.23
N ILE A 311 10.68 -12.07 -7.09
CA ILE A 311 9.82 -10.99 -7.63
C ILE A 311 8.91 -11.57 -8.72
N GLU A 312 9.40 -12.45 -9.55
CA GLU A 312 8.59 -13.19 -10.52
C GLU A 312 7.48 -13.99 -9.81
N ALA A 313 7.84 -14.72 -8.76
CA ALA A 313 6.87 -15.48 -7.95
C ALA A 313 5.81 -14.58 -7.29
N GLN A 314 6.17 -13.35 -6.86
CA GLN A 314 5.22 -12.38 -6.35
C GLN A 314 4.27 -11.89 -7.45
N ALA A 315 4.79 -11.57 -8.63
CA ALA A 315 3.98 -11.16 -9.77
C ALA A 315 3.01 -12.27 -10.21
N ASP A 316 3.47 -13.51 -10.31
CA ASP A 316 2.62 -14.69 -10.58
C ASP A 316 1.49 -14.82 -9.58
N CYS A 317 1.81 -14.72 -8.28
CA CYS A 317 0.84 -14.84 -7.20
C CYS A 317 -0.25 -13.75 -7.31
N LEU A 318 0.13 -12.49 -7.59
CA LEU A 318 -0.80 -11.38 -7.77
C LEU A 318 -1.69 -11.55 -9.00
N VAL A 319 -1.14 -11.96 -10.14
CA VAL A 319 -1.91 -12.21 -11.37
C VAL A 319 -2.91 -13.35 -11.18
N GLN A 320 -2.50 -14.44 -10.54
CA GLN A 320 -3.40 -15.57 -10.22
C GLN A 320 -4.53 -15.16 -9.28
N ALA A 321 -4.21 -14.33 -8.27
CA ALA A 321 -5.20 -13.80 -7.32
C ALA A 321 -6.22 -12.88 -8.01
N LEU A 322 -5.78 -11.97 -8.90
CA LEU A 322 -6.69 -11.14 -9.70
C LEU A 322 -7.61 -11.97 -10.60
N ALA A 323 -7.06 -13.01 -11.25
CA ALA A 323 -7.84 -13.89 -12.08
C ALA A 323 -8.91 -14.65 -11.28
N GLN A 324 -8.58 -15.09 -10.05
CA GLN A 324 -9.54 -15.74 -9.15
C GLN A 324 -10.60 -14.76 -8.65
N ALA A 325 -10.22 -13.54 -8.24
CA ALA A 325 -11.13 -12.50 -7.79
C ALA A 325 -12.19 -12.18 -8.88
N ARG A 326 -11.75 -12.10 -10.16
CA ARG A 326 -12.64 -11.88 -11.30
C ARG A 326 -13.66 -13.00 -11.46
N ARG A 327 -13.23 -14.27 -11.41
CA ARG A 327 -14.14 -15.42 -11.51
C ARG A 327 -15.18 -15.41 -10.41
N SER A 328 -14.80 -15.02 -9.20
CA SER A 328 -15.70 -14.97 -8.04
C SER A 328 -16.67 -13.77 -8.06
N ALA A 329 -16.44 -12.77 -8.91
CA ALA A 329 -17.32 -11.62 -9.10
C ALA A 329 -18.41 -11.89 -10.17
N THR A 330 -18.17 -12.82 -11.10
CA THR A 330 -19.17 -13.24 -12.11
C THR A 330 -20.11 -14.26 -11.48
N PRO A 331 -21.44 -14.02 -11.38
CA PRO A 331 -22.38 -15.06 -10.91
C PRO A 331 -22.26 -16.28 -11.82
N ALA A 332 -22.30 -17.48 -11.24
CA ALA A 332 -22.50 -18.69 -12.02
C ALA A 332 -23.88 -18.59 -12.69
N LEU A 333 -23.91 -18.61 -14.04
CA LEU A 333 -25.13 -18.65 -14.84
C LEU A 333 -25.92 -19.92 -14.56
#